data_1f11ebc20d958e4566fc41f99b36cd58
#
_entry.id   1f11ebc20d958e4566fc41f99b36cd58
#
_cell.length_a   1.000
_cell.length_b   1.000
_cell.length_c   1.000
_cell.angle_alpha   90.00
_cell.angle_beta   90.00
_cell.angle_gamma   90.00
#
_symmetry.space_group_name_H-M   'P 1'
#
loop_
_entity.id
_entity.type
_entity.pdbx_description
1 polymer ?
#
loop_
_entity_poly.entity_id
_entity_poly.type
_entity_poly.pdbx_seq_one_letter_code
_entity_poly.pdbx_strand_id
1 'polypeptide(L)'
;MSIFLEALSWLATPANWLGESGILTRSAEHLGLTFLIVVLASLVALPLGTVIGHTGRGRWLVSATGAARAVPTLGVLTLAGLWLGIGLAAPTLALLVLAIPPLLSATYSGITSTPRTTVDAARAIGLTEPQILAQVEFPHAAGLIAAGVRSATLQVIATTTLAAYTANYGLGRFLYAGLKTRDYAQMIGGAIVVVALALATDALLALIARRLRTRTHSFADEENNSLKESL
;
A
#
# COMPACT_ATOMS: atom_id res chain seq x y z
N MET A 1 8.30 6.72 37.11
CA MET A 1 8.84 5.82 36.04
C MET A 1 8.68 6.57 34.73
N SER A 2 9.58 6.37 33.78
CA SER A 2 9.34 7.00 32.48
C SER A 2 8.17 6.30 31.78
N ILE A 3 7.30 7.03 31.12
CA ILE A 3 6.11 6.54 30.44
C ILE A 3 6.43 5.42 29.41
N PHE A 4 7.66 5.42 28.86
CA PHE A 4 8.16 4.36 27.98
C PHE A 4 8.39 3.03 28.72
N LEU A 5 8.88 3.06 29.97
CA LEU A 5 9.03 1.84 30.77
C LEU A 5 7.66 1.22 31.11
N GLU A 6 6.66 2.06 31.36
CA GLU A 6 5.28 1.61 31.56
C GLU A 6 4.70 0.99 30.30
N ALA A 7 4.94 1.58 29.12
CA ALA A 7 4.52 1.01 27.85
C ALA A 7 5.22 -0.34 27.54
N LEU A 8 6.51 -0.47 27.86
CA LEU A 8 7.22 -1.75 27.72
C LEU A 8 6.68 -2.81 28.68
N SER A 9 6.37 -2.43 29.93
CA SER A 9 5.71 -3.30 30.91
C SER A 9 4.33 -3.75 30.44
N TRP A 10 3.54 -2.83 29.84
CA TRP A 10 2.25 -3.15 29.23
C TRP A 10 2.40 -4.16 28.07
N LEU A 11 3.39 -3.98 27.18
CA LEU A 11 3.71 -4.92 26.11
C LEU A 11 4.22 -6.27 26.61
N ALA A 12 4.94 -6.28 27.75
CA ALA A 12 5.44 -7.52 28.35
C ALA A 12 4.34 -8.34 29.06
N THR A 13 3.15 -7.78 29.27
CA THR A 13 2.04 -8.44 29.96
C THR A 13 1.29 -9.39 29.02
N PRO A 14 1.35 -10.74 29.23
CA PRO A 14 0.74 -11.72 28.33
C PRO A 14 -0.77 -11.53 28.13
N ALA A 15 -1.47 -11.06 29.16
CA ALA A 15 -2.92 -10.82 29.10
C ALA A 15 -3.30 -9.79 28.01
N ASN A 16 -2.42 -8.86 27.65
CA ASN A 16 -2.68 -7.87 26.61
C ASN A 16 -2.57 -8.44 25.18
N TRP A 17 -1.98 -9.63 25.04
CA TRP A 17 -1.78 -10.24 23.71
C TRP A 17 -2.93 -11.13 23.27
N LEU A 18 -3.67 -11.72 24.21
CA LEU A 18 -4.67 -12.76 23.95
C LEU A 18 -6.10 -12.23 24.15
N GLY A 19 -7.07 -12.96 23.59
CA GLY A 19 -8.49 -12.64 23.66
C GLY A 19 -9.00 -11.77 22.52
N GLU A 20 -10.31 -11.51 22.50
CA GLU A 20 -10.99 -10.77 21.43
C GLU A 20 -10.50 -9.32 21.27
N SER A 21 -10.02 -8.72 22.34
CA SER A 21 -9.46 -7.36 22.35
C SER A 21 -7.94 -7.36 22.46
N GLY A 22 -7.27 -8.51 22.36
CA GLY A 22 -5.83 -8.65 22.50
C GLY A 22 -5.06 -8.13 21.28
N ILE A 23 -3.77 -7.88 21.50
CA ILE A 23 -2.87 -7.34 20.45
C ILE A 23 -2.88 -8.23 19.20
N LEU A 24 -2.87 -9.57 19.34
CA LEU A 24 -2.87 -10.48 18.20
C LEU A 24 -4.13 -10.35 17.35
N THR A 25 -5.31 -10.36 17.97
CA THR A 25 -6.59 -10.19 17.28
C THR A 25 -6.66 -8.83 16.60
N ARG A 26 -6.29 -7.76 17.30
CA ARG A 26 -6.29 -6.40 16.75
C ARG A 26 -5.27 -6.21 15.63
N SER A 27 -4.14 -6.92 15.67
CA SER A 27 -3.15 -6.94 14.58
C SER A 27 -3.69 -7.65 13.35
N ALA A 28 -4.37 -8.79 13.51
CA ALA A 28 -5.00 -9.52 12.43
C ALA A 28 -6.10 -8.68 11.74
N GLU A 29 -6.95 -8.04 12.53
CA GLU A 29 -7.97 -7.09 12.04
C GLU A 29 -7.32 -5.93 11.25
N HIS A 30 -6.26 -5.35 11.79
CA HIS A 30 -5.55 -4.23 11.19
C HIS A 30 -4.93 -4.60 9.84
N LEU A 31 -4.25 -5.75 9.77
CA LEU A 31 -3.70 -6.27 8.52
C LEU A 31 -4.79 -6.69 7.53
N GLY A 32 -5.86 -7.30 8.00
CA GLY A 32 -6.99 -7.70 7.16
C GLY A 32 -7.65 -6.51 6.46
N LEU A 33 -7.90 -5.42 7.19
CA LEU A 33 -8.45 -4.19 6.61
C LEU A 33 -7.43 -3.54 5.66
N THR A 34 -6.16 -3.47 6.05
CA THR A 34 -5.09 -2.95 5.19
C THR A 34 -5.02 -3.71 3.87
N PHE A 35 -5.00 -5.04 3.93
CA PHE A 35 -4.96 -5.89 2.74
C PHE A 35 -6.18 -5.67 1.84
N LEU A 36 -7.38 -5.65 2.42
CA LEU A 36 -8.61 -5.38 1.69
C LEU A 36 -8.54 -4.03 0.94
N ILE A 37 -8.12 -2.97 1.63
CA ILE A 37 -8.00 -1.63 1.04
C ILE A 37 -7.00 -1.60 -0.10
N VAL A 38 -5.81 -2.19 0.10
CA VAL A 38 -4.75 -2.20 -0.93
C VAL A 38 -5.20 -3.00 -2.16
N VAL A 39 -5.88 -4.13 -1.97
CA VAL A 39 -6.44 -4.92 -3.07
C VAL A 39 -7.50 -4.13 -3.84
N LEU A 40 -8.49 -3.56 -3.14
CA LEU A 40 -9.56 -2.78 -3.79
C LEU A 40 -9.01 -1.55 -4.50
N ALA A 41 -8.07 -0.83 -3.88
CA ALA A 41 -7.41 0.31 -4.50
C ALA A 41 -6.59 -0.10 -5.73
N SER A 42 -5.90 -1.25 -5.69
CA SER A 42 -5.13 -1.79 -6.81
C SER A 42 -6.02 -2.19 -7.97
N LEU A 43 -7.18 -2.81 -7.72
CA LEU A 43 -8.17 -3.18 -8.74
C LEU A 43 -8.68 -1.97 -9.54
N VAL A 44 -8.64 -0.79 -8.96
CA VAL A 44 -9.04 0.46 -9.63
C VAL A 44 -7.80 1.17 -10.21
N ALA A 45 -6.77 1.36 -9.39
CA ALA A 45 -5.64 2.21 -9.74
C ALA A 45 -4.71 1.60 -10.80
N LEU A 46 -4.48 0.27 -10.76
CA LEU A 46 -3.58 -0.38 -11.72
C LEU A 46 -4.16 -0.35 -13.14
N PRO A 47 -5.41 -0.78 -13.40
CA PRO A 47 -5.98 -0.69 -14.76
C PRO A 47 -6.05 0.76 -15.27
N LEU A 48 -6.51 1.70 -14.43
CA LEU A 48 -6.60 3.11 -14.82
C LEU A 48 -5.22 3.70 -15.13
N GLY A 49 -4.24 3.48 -14.25
CA GLY A 49 -2.87 3.95 -14.45
C GLY A 49 -2.22 3.39 -15.72
N THR A 50 -2.48 2.11 -16.00
CA THR A 50 -2.03 1.43 -17.22
C THR A 50 -2.64 2.04 -18.47
N VAL A 51 -3.97 2.18 -18.51
CA VAL A 51 -4.67 2.77 -19.65
C VAL A 51 -4.21 4.20 -19.92
N ILE A 52 -4.11 5.02 -18.85
CA ILE A 52 -3.67 6.41 -18.98
C ILE A 52 -2.20 6.48 -19.42
N GLY A 53 -1.34 5.63 -18.88
CA GLY A 53 0.09 5.58 -19.22
C GLY A 53 0.33 5.16 -20.66
N HIS A 54 -0.31 4.09 -21.09
CA HIS A 54 -0.20 3.52 -22.44
C HIS A 54 -0.79 4.44 -23.53
N THR A 55 -2.02 4.92 -23.32
CA THR A 55 -2.74 5.72 -24.33
C THR A 55 -2.36 7.21 -24.28
N GLY A 56 -1.83 7.69 -23.17
CA GLY A 56 -1.59 9.11 -22.93
C GLY A 56 -2.86 9.95 -22.71
N ARG A 57 -4.05 9.30 -22.72
CA ARG A 57 -5.34 9.97 -22.55
C ARG A 57 -5.71 10.01 -21.06
N GLY A 58 -6.35 11.09 -20.61
CA GLY A 58 -6.82 11.20 -19.22
C GLY A 58 -5.73 11.57 -18.19
N ARG A 59 -4.58 12.12 -18.61
CA ARG A 59 -3.48 12.54 -17.71
C ARG A 59 -3.93 13.49 -16.60
N TRP A 60 -4.98 14.26 -16.84
CA TRP A 60 -5.57 15.15 -15.85
C TRP A 60 -6.08 14.38 -14.61
N LEU A 61 -6.53 13.12 -14.77
CA LEU A 61 -6.94 12.28 -13.65
C LEU A 61 -5.78 12.01 -12.69
N VAL A 62 -4.57 11.75 -13.22
CA VAL A 62 -3.38 11.54 -12.39
C VAL A 62 -3.06 12.80 -11.59
N SER A 63 -3.14 13.97 -12.23
CA SER A 63 -2.94 15.25 -11.53
C SER A 63 -4.02 15.53 -10.50
N ALA A 64 -5.28 15.27 -10.83
CA ALA A 64 -6.42 15.46 -9.94
C ALA A 64 -6.35 14.55 -8.71
N THR A 65 -6.00 13.26 -8.90
CA THR A 65 -5.81 12.34 -7.78
C THR A 65 -4.60 12.72 -6.93
N GLY A 66 -3.55 13.31 -7.52
CA GLY A 66 -2.44 13.89 -6.78
C GLY A 66 -2.88 14.99 -5.82
N ALA A 67 -3.79 15.88 -6.25
CA ALA A 67 -4.38 16.91 -5.41
C ALA A 67 -5.27 16.34 -4.29
N ALA A 68 -5.89 15.17 -4.50
CA ALA A 68 -6.70 14.51 -3.47
C ALA A 68 -5.90 14.13 -2.20
N ARG A 69 -4.58 14.03 -2.29
CA ARG A 69 -3.70 13.83 -1.11
C ARG A 69 -3.71 15.01 -0.13
N ALA A 70 -4.11 16.20 -0.57
CA ALA A 70 -4.26 17.37 0.30
C ALA A 70 -5.53 17.31 1.16
N VAL A 71 -6.45 16.39 0.86
CA VAL A 71 -7.69 16.25 1.62
C VAL A 71 -7.39 15.58 2.98
N PRO A 72 -7.80 16.21 4.10
CA PRO A 72 -7.57 15.64 5.43
C PRO A 72 -8.32 14.31 5.58
N THR A 73 -7.58 13.20 5.75
CA THR A 73 -8.17 11.85 5.88
C THR A 73 -9.18 11.76 7.02
N LEU A 74 -8.88 12.39 8.16
CA LEU A 74 -9.82 12.45 9.27
C LEU A 74 -11.11 13.20 8.92
N GLY A 75 -11.01 14.26 8.10
CA GLY A 75 -12.17 15.00 7.58
C GLY A 75 -13.06 14.11 6.70
N VAL A 76 -12.45 13.37 5.75
CA VAL A 76 -13.17 12.40 4.92
C VAL A 76 -13.82 11.32 5.77
N LEU A 77 -13.10 10.78 6.75
CA LEU A 77 -13.62 9.78 7.67
C LEU A 77 -14.82 10.29 8.48
N THR A 78 -14.72 11.52 8.98
CA THR A 78 -15.80 12.13 9.77
C THR A 78 -17.05 12.35 8.90
N LEU A 79 -16.90 12.92 7.71
CA LEU A 79 -18.00 13.13 6.76
C LEU A 79 -18.62 11.80 6.33
N ALA A 80 -17.79 10.81 5.99
CA ALA A 80 -18.26 9.47 5.65
C ALA A 80 -18.96 8.80 6.83
N GLY A 81 -18.48 8.98 8.06
CA GLY A 81 -19.10 8.46 9.27
C GLY A 81 -20.47 9.09 9.56
N LEU A 82 -20.62 10.37 9.29
CA LEU A 82 -21.93 11.05 9.42
C LEU A 82 -22.94 10.52 8.40
N TRP A 83 -22.50 10.13 7.22
CA TRP A 83 -23.35 9.66 6.14
C TRP A 83 -23.62 8.14 6.20
N LEU A 84 -22.57 7.34 6.44
CA LEU A 84 -22.62 5.87 6.43
C LEU A 84 -22.87 5.26 7.81
N GLY A 85 -22.79 6.08 8.87
CA GLY A 85 -22.97 5.63 10.25
C GLY A 85 -21.72 4.97 10.86
N ILE A 86 -21.94 4.35 12.03
CA ILE A 86 -20.90 3.62 12.79
C ILE A 86 -20.61 2.29 12.10
N GLY A 87 -19.33 1.96 11.91
CA GLY A 87 -18.89 0.71 11.31
C GLY A 87 -17.68 0.88 10.40
N LEU A 88 -17.35 -0.16 9.62
CA LEU A 88 -16.18 -0.20 8.76
C LEU A 88 -16.38 0.51 7.40
N ALA A 89 -17.60 0.84 7.00
CA ALA A 89 -17.86 1.45 5.69
C ALA A 89 -17.18 2.82 5.54
N ALA A 90 -17.27 3.68 6.56
CA ALA A 90 -16.65 4.99 6.53
C ALA A 90 -15.10 4.92 6.49
N PRO A 91 -14.42 4.14 7.34
CA PRO A 91 -12.97 3.95 7.23
C PRO A 91 -12.55 3.36 5.89
N THR A 92 -13.28 2.38 5.37
CA THR A 92 -12.99 1.76 4.07
C THR A 92 -13.00 2.82 2.96
N LEU A 93 -14.02 3.66 2.90
CA LEU A 93 -14.10 4.74 1.91
C LEU A 93 -12.94 5.74 2.06
N ALA A 94 -12.67 6.21 3.29
CA ALA A 94 -11.60 7.16 3.55
C ALA A 94 -10.22 6.60 3.18
N LEU A 95 -9.95 5.34 3.50
CA LEU A 95 -8.70 4.68 3.17
C LEU A 95 -8.55 4.40 1.67
N LEU A 96 -9.63 4.10 0.95
CA LEU A 96 -9.61 3.96 -0.52
C LEU A 96 -9.26 5.29 -1.20
N VAL A 97 -9.86 6.40 -0.76
CA VAL A 97 -9.52 7.75 -1.27
C VAL A 97 -8.04 8.05 -1.06
N LEU A 98 -7.45 7.59 0.04
CA LEU A 98 -6.03 7.76 0.36
C LEU A 98 -5.12 6.85 -0.47
N ALA A 99 -5.52 5.58 -0.70
CA ALA A 99 -4.67 4.56 -1.32
C ALA A 99 -4.63 4.63 -2.85
N ILE A 100 -5.72 5.04 -3.51
CA ILE A 100 -5.82 5.09 -4.97
C ILE A 100 -4.78 6.05 -5.61
N PRO A 101 -4.58 7.29 -5.14
CA PRO A 101 -3.66 8.23 -5.77
C PRO A 101 -2.21 7.77 -5.89
N PRO A 102 -1.56 7.24 -4.83
CA PRO A 102 -0.18 6.77 -4.93
C PRO A 102 -0.04 5.58 -5.88
N LEU A 103 -1.00 4.64 -5.88
CA LEU A 103 -1.01 3.49 -6.78
C LEU A 103 -1.19 3.90 -8.24
N LEU A 104 -2.15 4.79 -8.50
CA LEU A 104 -2.41 5.32 -9.84
C LEU A 104 -1.19 6.05 -10.40
N SER A 105 -0.60 6.93 -9.59
CA SER A 105 0.59 7.71 -9.97
C SER A 105 1.79 6.81 -10.26
N ALA A 106 2.04 5.80 -9.41
CA ALA A 106 3.16 4.87 -9.59
C ALA A 106 2.96 4.01 -10.86
N THR A 107 1.74 3.52 -11.09
CA THR A 107 1.43 2.74 -12.30
C THR A 107 1.57 3.57 -13.56
N TYR A 108 0.98 4.77 -13.56
CA TYR A 108 1.14 5.71 -14.68
C TYR A 108 2.61 6.02 -14.98
N SER A 109 3.38 6.37 -13.93
CA SER A 109 4.80 6.67 -14.09
C SER A 109 5.61 5.45 -14.56
N GLY A 110 5.25 4.26 -14.06
CA GLY A 110 5.88 3.00 -14.48
C GLY A 110 5.68 2.74 -15.97
N ILE A 111 4.45 2.79 -16.46
CA ILE A 111 4.14 2.56 -17.88
C ILE A 111 4.78 3.64 -18.77
N THR A 112 4.68 4.91 -18.38
CA THR A 112 5.24 6.02 -19.18
C THR A 112 6.77 6.09 -19.14
N SER A 113 7.45 5.38 -18.23
CA SER A 113 8.91 5.31 -18.17
C SER A 113 9.51 4.44 -19.28
N THR A 114 8.71 3.61 -19.96
CA THR A 114 9.16 2.83 -21.10
C THR A 114 9.53 3.76 -22.27
N PRO A 115 10.77 3.67 -22.80
CA PRO A 115 11.18 4.52 -23.91
C PRO A 115 10.27 4.34 -25.12
N ARG A 116 9.84 5.45 -25.71
CA ARG A 116 8.96 5.42 -26.90
C ARG A 116 9.59 4.67 -28.07
N THR A 117 10.89 4.78 -28.24
CA THR A 117 11.65 4.03 -29.27
C THR A 117 11.49 2.51 -29.11
N THR A 118 11.45 2.00 -27.87
CA THR A 118 11.24 0.57 -27.59
C THR A 118 9.79 0.15 -27.96
N VAL A 119 8.82 0.98 -27.59
CA VAL A 119 7.40 0.74 -27.92
C VAL A 119 7.18 0.78 -29.45
N ASP A 120 7.78 1.75 -30.15
CA ASP A 120 7.65 1.88 -31.59
C ASP A 120 8.37 0.74 -32.33
N ALA A 121 9.52 0.28 -31.83
CA ALA A 121 10.19 -0.92 -32.38
C ALA A 121 9.31 -2.18 -32.23
N ALA A 122 8.67 -2.35 -31.08
CA ALA A 122 7.74 -3.45 -30.83
C ALA A 122 6.55 -3.43 -31.82
N ARG A 123 6.01 -2.25 -32.14
CA ARG A 123 4.97 -2.08 -33.18
C ARG A 123 5.50 -2.42 -34.56
N ALA A 124 6.71 -2.00 -34.88
CA ALA A 124 7.32 -2.24 -36.21
C ALA A 124 7.53 -3.73 -36.49
N ILE A 125 7.78 -4.57 -35.49
CA ILE A 125 7.86 -6.03 -35.62
C ILE A 125 6.50 -6.73 -35.52
N GLY A 126 5.39 -5.97 -35.43
CA GLY A 126 4.02 -6.50 -35.52
C GLY A 126 3.37 -6.89 -34.21
N LEU A 127 3.90 -6.49 -33.05
CA LEU A 127 3.19 -6.71 -31.77
C LEU A 127 1.92 -5.86 -31.70
N THR A 128 0.84 -6.48 -31.22
CA THR A 128 -0.42 -5.79 -30.94
C THR A 128 -0.30 -4.99 -29.62
N GLU A 129 -1.15 -3.95 -29.42
CA GLU A 129 -1.09 -3.12 -28.20
C GLU A 129 -1.20 -3.92 -26.89
N PRO A 130 -2.05 -4.97 -26.75
CA PRO A 130 -2.04 -5.82 -25.56
C PRO A 130 -0.72 -6.60 -25.38
N GLN A 131 -0.07 -7.01 -26.45
CA GLN A 131 1.25 -7.68 -26.40
C GLN A 131 2.34 -6.69 -25.97
N ILE A 132 2.33 -5.47 -26.49
CA ILE A 132 3.24 -4.40 -26.09
C ILE A 132 3.09 -4.11 -24.58
N LEU A 133 1.85 -3.97 -24.13
CA LEU A 133 1.57 -3.80 -22.69
C LEU A 133 2.15 -4.95 -21.86
N ALA A 134 1.85 -6.20 -22.20
CA ALA A 134 2.20 -7.36 -21.41
C ALA A 134 3.71 -7.70 -21.47
N GLN A 135 4.34 -7.53 -22.64
CA GLN A 135 5.70 -8.03 -22.89
C GLN A 135 6.76 -6.92 -22.82
N VAL A 136 6.37 -5.65 -22.94
CA VAL A 136 7.31 -4.52 -22.98
C VAL A 136 7.07 -3.57 -21.82
N GLU A 137 5.89 -2.97 -21.73
CA GLU A 137 5.63 -1.91 -20.76
C GLU A 137 5.47 -2.42 -19.33
N PHE A 138 4.71 -3.50 -19.09
CA PHE A 138 4.53 -4.06 -17.74
C PHE A 138 5.83 -4.58 -17.10
N PRO A 139 6.68 -5.37 -17.80
CA PRO A 139 7.96 -5.79 -17.28
C PRO A 139 8.85 -4.59 -16.91
N HIS A 140 8.86 -3.55 -17.74
CA HIS A 140 9.62 -2.33 -17.48
C HIS A 140 9.05 -1.55 -16.28
N ALA A 141 7.74 -1.44 -16.18
CA ALA A 141 7.02 -0.72 -15.12
C ALA A 141 7.01 -1.45 -13.77
N ALA A 142 7.24 -2.77 -13.75
CA ALA A 142 7.02 -3.63 -12.58
C ALA A 142 7.71 -3.12 -11.30
N GLY A 143 8.94 -2.59 -11.43
CA GLY A 143 9.68 -2.04 -10.30
C GLY A 143 9.02 -0.81 -9.68
N LEU A 144 8.52 0.12 -10.50
CA LEU A 144 7.83 1.32 -10.05
C LEU A 144 6.44 1.00 -9.49
N ILE A 145 5.72 0.07 -10.11
CA ILE A 145 4.43 -0.41 -9.61
C ILE A 145 4.60 -1.06 -8.24
N ALA A 146 5.58 -1.96 -8.09
CA ALA A 146 5.86 -2.60 -6.80
C ALA A 146 6.24 -1.59 -5.70
N ALA A 147 7.03 -0.57 -6.04
CA ALA A 147 7.34 0.52 -5.11
C ALA A 147 6.10 1.33 -4.73
N GLY A 148 5.19 1.57 -5.69
CA GLY A 148 3.91 2.21 -5.45
C GLY A 148 3.00 1.42 -4.51
N VAL A 149 2.88 0.11 -4.74
CA VAL A 149 2.11 -0.81 -3.86
C VAL A 149 2.69 -0.80 -2.44
N ARG A 150 4.01 -0.91 -2.32
CA ARG A 150 4.70 -0.85 -1.02
C ARG A 150 4.42 0.47 -0.29
N SER A 151 4.57 1.61 -0.98
CA SER A 151 4.31 2.93 -0.39
C SER A 151 2.85 3.09 0.03
N ALA A 152 1.89 2.68 -0.81
CA ALA A 152 0.47 2.72 -0.49
C ALA A 152 0.13 1.82 0.70
N THR A 153 0.70 0.61 0.77
CA THR A 153 0.49 -0.32 1.89
C THR A 153 0.94 0.29 3.21
N LEU A 154 2.14 0.87 3.26
CA LEU A 154 2.66 1.51 4.48
C LEU A 154 1.80 2.70 4.90
N GLN A 155 1.36 3.51 3.94
CA GLN A 155 0.46 4.63 4.20
C GLN A 155 -0.89 4.15 4.74
N VAL A 156 -1.45 3.08 4.17
CA VAL A 156 -2.72 2.48 4.65
C VAL A 156 -2.54 1.90 6.05
N ILE A 157 -1.46 1.14 6.33
CA ILE A 157 -1.20 0.61 7.69
C ILE A 157 -1.20 1.73 8.72
N ALA A 158 -0.43 2.80 8.49
CA ALA A 158 -0.38 3.92 9.43
C ALA A 158 -1.75 4.57 9.65
N THR A 159 -2.54 4.72 8.57
CA THR A 159 -3.82 5.44 8.61
C THR A 159 -5.00 4.53 9.02
N THR A 160 -4.87 3.22 8.92
CA THR A 160 -5.87 2.24 9.42
C THR A 160 -6.12 2.38 10.93
N THR A 161 -5.20 2.98 11.68
CA THR A 161 -5.44 3.36 13.08
C THR A 161 -6.68 4.24 13.25
N LEU A 162 -7.00 5.07 12.26
CA LEU A 162 -8.19 5.94 12.27
C LEU A 162 -9.51 5.15 12.15
N ALA A 163 -9.50 3.90 11.69
CA ALA A 163 -10.69 3.06 11.63
C ALA A 163 -11.33 2.89 13.01
N ALA A 164 -10.52 2.93 14.07
CA ALA A 164 -11.00 2.87 15.44
C ALA A 164 -11.83 4.09 15.89
N TYR A 165 -11.88 5.15 15.09
CA TYR A 165 -12.72 6.32 15.35
C TYR A 165 -14.22 6.03 15.17
N THR A 166 -14.57 5.25 14.14
CA THR A 166 -15.96 4.92 13.80
C THR A 166 -16.30 3.45 14.01
N ALA A 167 -15.29 2.58 14.20
CA ALA A 167 -15.46 1.15 14.38
C ALA A 167 -14.65 0.62 15.57
N ASN A 168 -15.11 -0.48 16.18
CA ASN A 168 -14.34 -1.18 17.20
C ASN A 168 -13.38 -2.17 16.53
N TYR A 169 -12.39 -1.68 15.77
CA TYR A 169 -11.59 -2.51 14.87
C TYR A 169 -10.13 -2.08 14.80
N GLY A 170 -9.23 -3.04 14.78
CA GLY A 170 -7.81 -2.84 14.57
C GLY A 170 -7.05 -2.22 15.75
N LEU A 171 -5.74 -2.07 15.57
CA LEU A 171 -4.79 -1.57 16.60
C LEU A 171 -5.07 -0.14 17.08
N GLY A 172 -5.74 0.68 16.26
CA GLY A 172 -6.14 2.04 16.64
C GLY A 172 -6.99 2.08 17.92
N ARG A 173 -7.63 0.97 18.28
CA ARG A 173 -8.41 0.87 19.54
C ARG A 173 -7.57 1.12 20.78
N PHE A 174 -6.32 0.64 20.81
CA PHE A 174 -5.42 0.90 21.93
C PHE A 174 -5.08 2.39 22.06
N LEU A 175 -4.91 3.08 20.94
CA LEU A 175 -4.62 4.52 20.92
C LEU A 175 -5.82 5.32 21.40
N TYR A 176 -7.02 5.07 20.86
CA TYR A 176 -8.23 5.81 21.23
C TYR A 176 -8.72 5.48 22.63
N ALA A 177 -8.65 4.21 23.05
CA ALA A 177 -9.02 3.82 24.42
C ALA A 177 -8.06 4.45 25.42
N GLY A 178 -6.75 4.30 25.20
CA GLY A 178 -5.72 4.87 26.08
C GLY A 178 -5.82 6.40 26.20
N LEU A 179 -6.15 7.08 25.09
CA LEU A 179 -6.38 8.52 25.10
C LEU A 179 -7.59 8.92 25.98
N LYS A 180 -8.70 8.17 25.86
CA LYS A 180 -9.94 8.43 26.63
C LYS A 180 -9.77 8.17 28.12
N THR A 181 -9.05 7.12 28.48
CA THR A 181 -8.83 6.71 29.88
C THR A 181 -7.60 7.35 30.50
N ARG A 182 -6.80 8.10 29.71
CA ARG A 182 -5.48 8.62 30.08
C ARG A 182 -4.47 7.51 30.43
N ASP A 183 -4.67 6.31 29.87
CA ASP A 183 -3.71 5.21 29.94
C ASP A 183 -2.69 5.38 28.81
N TYR A 184 -1.68 6.18 29.09
CA TYR A 184 -0.63 6.48 28.11
C TYR A 184 0.29 5.27 27.85
N ALA A 185 0.38 4.34 28.80
CA ALA A 185 1.15 3.10 28.62
C ALA A 185 0.53 2.24 27.53
N GLN A 186 -0.79 2.01 27.56
CA GLN A 186 -1.55 1.33 26.53
C GLN A 186 -1.46 2.06 25.17
N MET A 187 -1.59 3.40 25.19
CA MET A 187 -1.55 4.20 23.96
C MET A 187 -0.19 4.08 23.24
N ILE A 188 0.91 4.24 23.98
CA ILE A 188 2.27 4.11 23.43
C ILE A 188 2.56 2.67 23.03
N GLY A 189 2.19 1.70 23.87
CA GLY A 189 2.31 0.27 23.54
C GLY A 189 1.60 -0.08 22.23
N GLY A 190 0.36 0.37 22.06
CA GLY A 190 -0.38 0.20 20.81
C GLY A 190 0.29 0.85 19.60
N ALA A 191 0.84 2.06 19.77
CA ALA A 191 1.58 2.75 18.72
C ALA A 191 2.86 1.99 18.33
N ILE A 192 3.60 1.45 19.30
CA ILE A 192 4.79 0.60 19.05
C ILE A 192 4.40 -0.64 18.23
N VAL A 193 3.29 -1.29 18.56
CA VAL A 193 2.81 -2.46 17.79
C VAL A 193 2.48 -2.07 16.35
N VAL A 194 1.83 -0.93 16.11
CA VAL A 194 1.54 -0.44 14.74
C VAL A 194 2.84 -0.21 13.96
N VAL A 195 3.83 0.43 14.57
CA VAL A 195 5.14 0.68 13.95
C VAL A 195 5.85 -0.64 13.64
N ALA A 196 5.87 -1.58 14.58
CA ALA A 196 6.48 -2.90 14.39
C ALA A 196 5.79 -3.66 13.24
N LEU A 197 4.46 -3.60 13.17
CA LEU A 197 3.66 -4.21 12.12
C LEU A 197 3.97 -3.59 10.75
N ALA A 198 4.08 -2.26 10.68
CA ALA A 198 4.44 -1.54 9.47
C ALA A 198 5.84 -1.94 8.98
N LEU A 199 6.84 -1.97 9.88
CA LEU A 199 8.21 -2.36 9.56
C LEU A 199 8.30 -3.84 9.12
N ALA A 200 7.58 -4.74 9.77
CA ALA A 200 7.53 -6.15 9.39
C ALA A 200 6.92 -6.33 7.99
N THR A 201 5.81 -5.64 7.71
CA THR A 201 5.17 -5.65 6.39
C THR A 201 6.07 -5.04 5.33
N ASP A 202 6.74 -3.93 5.62
CA ASP A 202 7.71 -3.29 4.73
C ASP A 202 8.87 -4.22 4.36
N ALA A 203 9.46 -4.88 5.36
CA ALA A 203 10.54 -5.85 5.15
C ALA A 203 10.07 -7.03 4.30
N LEU A 204 8.86 -7.55 4.54
CA LEU A 204 8.27 -8.63 3.76
C LEU A 204 8.07 -8.22 2.30
N LEU A 205 7.48 -7.06 2.04
CA LEU A 205 7.27 -6.54 0.69
C LEU A 205 8.60 -6.27 -0.03
N ALA A 206 9.61 -5.75 0.69
CA ALA A 206 10.96 -5.56 0.13
C ALA A 206 11.62 -6.88 -0.26
N LEU A 207 11.48 -7.92 0.56
CA LEU A 207 12.00 -9.27 0.25
C LEU A 207 11.32 -9.87 -0.98
N ILE A 208 9.99 -9.75 -1.08
CA ILE A 208 9.21 -10.21 -2.24
C ILE A 208 9.69 -9.47 -3.51
N ALA A 209 9.79 -8.14 -3.45
CA ALA A 209 10.24 -7.33 -4.59
C ALA A 209 11.68 -7.70 -5.03
N ARG A 210 12.59 -7.96 -4.10
CA ARG A 210 13.95 -8.42 -4.42
C ARG A 210 13.94 -9.77 -5.13
N ARG A 211 13.17 -10.74 -4.64
CA ARG A 211 13.09 -12.08 -5.25
C ARG A 211 12.50 -12.06 -6.66
N LEU A 212 11.56 -11.15 -6.93
CA LEU A 212 11.00 -10.98 -8.26
C LEU A 212 12.01 -10.37 -9.24
N ARG A 213 12.84 -9.43 -8.78
CA ARG A 213 13.88 -8.80 -9.62
C ARG A 213 15.02 -9.74 -10.00
N THR A 214 15.46 -10.61 -9.09
CA THR A 214 16.54 -11.57 -9.37
C THR A 214 16.15 -12.58 -10.45
N ARG A 215 14.87 -12.94 -10.57
CA ARG A 215 14.40 -13.84 -11.64
C ARG A 215 14.44 -13.22 -13.03
N THR A 216 14.23 -11.91 -13.16
CA THR A 216 14.26 -11.22 -14.46
C THR A 216 15.69 -10.97 -14.97
N HIS A 217 16.69 -10.84 -14.12
CA HIS A 217 18.08 -10.66 -14.55
C HIS A 217 18.78 -11.96 -14.95
N SER A 218 18.38 -13.11 -14.40
CA SER A 218 19.02 -14.40 -14.73
C SER A 218 18.88 -14.79 -16.21
N PHE A 219 17.75 -14.46 -16.85
CA PHE A 219 17.55 -14.73 -18.28
C PHE A 219 18.41 -13.83 -19.19
N ALA A 220 18.62 -12.57 -18.81
CA ALA A 220 19.43 -11.63 -19.60
C ALA A 220 20.94 -11.96 -19.56
N ASP A 221 21.41 -12.50 -18.44
CA ASP A 221 22.81 -12.87 -18.27
C ASP A 221 23.14 -14.19 -18.99
N GLU A 222 22.22 -15.14 -19.07
CA GLU A 222 22.38 -16.39 -19.84
C GLU A 222 22.45 -16.11 -21.34
N GLU A 223 21.59 -15.21 -21.84
CA GLU A 223 21.59 -14.83 -23.26
C GLU A 223 22.86 -14.08 -23.67
N ASN A 224 23.37 -13.21 -22.81
CA ASN A 224 24.60 -12.46 -23.04
C ASN A 224 25.86 -13.35 -22.96
N ASN A 225 25.84 -14.41 -22.17
CA ASN A 225 26.93 -15.38 -22.11
C ASN A 225 26.92 -16.30 -23.36
N SER A 226 25.76 -16.75 -23.80
CA SER A 226 25.66 -17.58 -25.01
C SER A 226 26.11 -16.84 -26.28
N LEU A 227 25.87 -15.53 -26.36
CA LEU A 227 26.35 -14.68 -27.46
C LEU A 227 27.86 -14.46 -27.42
N LYS A 228 28.48 -14.42 -26.24
CA LYS A 228 29.94 -14.31 -26.09
C LYS A 228 30.69 -15.59 -26.37
N GLU A 229 30.07 -16.75 -26.20
CA GLU A 229 30.65 -18.06 -26.53
C GLU A 229 30.54 -18.41 -28.04
N SER A 230 29.72 -17.66 -28.79
CA SER A 230 29.51 -17.85 -30.22
C SER A 230 30.37 -16.95 -31.10
N LEU A 231 31.19 -16.04 -30.53
CA LEU A 231 32.13 -15.14 -31.22
C LEU A 231 33.59 -15.55 -30.98
#